data_674d8b96b9c582cba2ea792dbd1428a3
#
_entry.id   674d8b96b9c582cba2ea792dbd1428a3
#
_cell.length_a   1.000
_cell.length_b   1.000
_cell.length_c   1.000
_cell.angle_alpha   90.00
_cell.angle_beta   90.00
_cell.angle_gamma   90.00
#
_symmetry.space_group_name_H-M   'P 1'
#
loop_
_entity.id
_entity.type
_entity.pdbx_description
1 polymer ?
#
loop_
_entity_poly.entity_id
_entity_poly.type
_entity_poly.pdbx_seq_one_letter_code
_entity_poly.pdbx_strand_id
1 'polypeptide(L)'
;MITLRMARPADAPAIARLHVQAWRSTYLGLATPAAYAALDEPKRLAQWQEKLQQPGTAQVLLAESAGQLIGFCLADAPSHPQFGEHAEIKSLFVRDTHQRQGIGRKLLGAAAREMLRAGYRSIALGVVEGNDSAMRFYQALGGAPAGNYTDPGPLWRSSNVIYVWPDIRHLAAVKE
;
A
#
# COMPACT_ATOMS: atom_id res chain seq x y z
N MET A 1 -16.75 14.44 3.73
CA MET A 1 -17.00 13.36 2.72
C MET A 1 -15.66 12.86 2.24
N ILE A 2 -15.46 11.54 2.17
CA ILE A 2 -14.22 10.93 1.65
C ILE A 2 -14.43 10.63 0.17
N THR A 3 -13.51 11.05 -0.68
CA THR A 3 -13.50 10.77 -2.11
C THR A 3 -12.28 9.95 -2.48
N LEU A 4 -12.47 9.00 -3.43
CA LEU A 4 -11.38 8.22 -3.99
C LEU A 4 -11.14 8.67 -5.45
N ARG A 5 -9.87 8.72 -5.84
CA ARG A 5 -9.48 8.99 -7.23
C ARG A 5 -8.12 8.40 -7.57
N MET A 6 -7.84 8.31 -8.85
CA MET A 6 -6.50 8.00 -9.33
C MET A 6 -5.55 9.18 -9.09
N ALA A 7 -4.29 8.86 -8.80
CA ALA A 7 -3.23 9.84 -8.67
C ALA A 7 -2.85 10.46 -10.03
N ARG A 8 -2.37 11.70 -9.99
CA ARG A 8 -1.82 12.46 -11.12
C ARG A 8 -0.38 12.86 -10.81
N PRO A 9 0.45 13.18 -11.78
CA PRO A 9 1.83 13.62 -11.53
C PRO A 9 1.96 14.75 -10.49
N ALA A 10 1.02 15.68 -10.45
CA ALA A 10 1.00 16.77 -9.48
C ALA A 10 0.80 16.33 -8.01
N ASP A 11 0.35 15.09 -7.78
CA ASP A 11 0.12 14.56 -6.41
C ASP A 11 1.41 14.07 -5.74
N ALA A 12 2.50 13.90 -6.49
CA ALA A 12 3.75 13.33 -5.99
C ALA A 12 4.26 13.97 -4.67
N PRO A 13 4.24 15.29 -4.49
CA PRO A 13 4.69 15.89 -3.24
C PRO A 13 3.80 15.54 -2.04
N ALA A 14 2.48 15.50 -2.22
CA ALA A 14 1.54 15.15 -1.17
C ALA A 14 1.65 13.68 -0.77
N ILE A 15 1.81 12.79 -1.76
CA ILE A 15 2.00 11.35 -1.52
C ILE A 15 3.33 11.10 -0.82
N ALA A 16 4.43 11.69 -1.27
CA ALA A 16 5.75 11.54 -0.66
C ALA A 16 5.74 11.92 0.83
N ARG A 17 5.14 13.06 1.16
CA ARG A 17 5.01 13.54 2.53
C ARG A 17 4.17 12.59 3.39
N LEU A 18 3.00 12.19 2.91
CA LEU A 18 2.15 11.23 3.63
C LEU A 18 2.86 9.88 3.80
N HIS A 19 3.54 9.40 2.76
CA HIS A 19 4.27 8.14 2.79
C HIS A 19 5.34 8.14 3.90
N VAL A 20 6.17 9.17 3.97
CA VAL A 20 7.21 9.29 5.01
C VAL A 20 6.61 9.37 6.40
N GLN A 21 5.58 10.20 6.59
CA GLN A 21 4.91 10.36 7.88
C GLN A 21 4.27 9.06 8.36
N ALA A 22 3.47 8.43 7.49
CA ALA A 22 2.76 7.19 7.82
C ALA A 22 3.72 6.01 8.01
N TRP A 23 4.82 5.93 7.23
CA TRP A 23 5.83 4.91 7.39
C TRP A 23 6.51 5.02 8.77
N ARG A 24 6.90 6.23 9.16
CA ARG A 24 7.52 6.46 10.46
C ARG A 24 6.62 6.09 11.62
N SER A 25 5.35 6.46 11.53
CA SER A 25 4.35 6.11 12.55
C SER A 25 4.11 4.60 12.60
N THR A 26 3.89 3.98 11.44
CA THR A 26 3.59 2.54 11.33
C THR A 26 4.72 1.66 11.87
N TYR A 27 5.97 2.01 11.57
CA TYR A 27 7.13 1.17 11.88
C TYR A 27 7.93 1.65 13.10
N LEU A 28 7.35 2.54 13.90
CA LEU A 28 7.95 2.95 15.18
C LEU A 28 8.12 1.73 16.08
N GLY A 29 9.36 1.46 16.49
CA GLY A 29 9.70 0.29 17.29
C GLY A 29 9.85 -1.02 16.52
N LEU A 30 9.57 -1.05 15.22
CA LEU A 30 9.77 -2.22 14.34
C LEU A 30 10.98 -2.04 13.42
N ALA A 31 11.11 -0.89 12.79
CA ALA A 31 12.21 -0.61 11.88
C ALA A 31 13.52 -0.33 12.64
N THR A 32 14.65 -0.66 11.99
CA THR A 32 15.96 -0.38 12.53
C THR A 32 16.25 1.13 12.56
N PRO A 33 17.09 1.62 13.48
CA PRO A 33 17.53 3.03 13.48
C PRO A 33 18.13 3.47 12.13
N ALA A 34 18.87 2.58 11.47
CA ALA A 34 19.45 2.84 10.15
C ALA A 34 18.36 3.06 9.08
N ALA A 35 17.27 2.28 9.10
CA ALA A 35 16.14 2.45 8.19
C ALA A 35 15.43 3.79 8.42
N TYR A 36 15.24 4.18 9.67
CA TYR A 36 14.70 5.50 10.01
C TYR A 36 15.58 6.65 9.50
N ALA A 37 16.89 6.54 9.70
CA ALA A 37 17.85 7.56 9.23
C ALA A 37 17.92 7.64 7.70
N ALA A 38 17.74 6.49 7.01
CA ALA A 38 17.76 6.43 5.56
C ALA A 38 16.45 6.89 4.90
N LEU A 39 15.36 7.00 5.67
CA LEU A 39 14.06 7.46 5.15
C LEU A 39 14.13 8.97 4.90
N ASP A 40 14.04 9.34 3.65
CA ASP A 40 14.29 10.68 3.14
C ASP A 40 13.12 11.12 2.25
N GLU A 41 12.47 12.24 2.60
CA GLU A 41 11.34 12.78 1.83
C GLU A 41 11.76 13.21 0.41
N PRO A 42 12.90 13.89 0.17
CA PRO A 42 13.36 14.19 -1.18
C PRO A 42 13.52 12.97 -2.08
N LYS A 43 14.10 11.87 -1.57
CA LYS A 43 14.18 10.61 -2.33
C LYS A 43 12.81 10.01 -2.61
N ARG A 44 11.91 10.02 -1.63
CA ARG A 44 10.52 9.57 -1.84
C ARG A 44 9.81 10.43 -2.87
N LEU A 45 10.01 11.74 -2.84
CA LEU A 45 9.45 12.64 -3.84
C LEU A 45 9.94 12.28 -5.25
N ALA A 46 11.24 12.09 -5.44
CA ALA A 46 11.80 11.70 -6.73
C ALA A 46 11.21 10.37 -7.24
N GLN A 47 11.10 9.36 -6.36
CA GLN A 47 10.50 8.07 -6.68
C GLN A 47 9.02 8.19 -7.09
N TRP A 48 8.25 9.01 -6.38
CA TRP A 48 6.85 9.23 -6.71
C TRP A 48 6.66 10.04 -8.00
N GLN A 49 7.52 11.03 -8.26
CA GLN A 49 7.52 11.78 -9.51
C GLN A 49 7.78 10.85 -10.70
N GLU A 50 8.81 10.01 -10.62
CA GLU A 50 9.11 9.01 -11.65
C GLU A 50 7.94 8.04 -11.86
N LYS A 51 7.42 7.46 -10.76
CA LYS A 51 6.31 6.50 -10.80
C LYS A 51 5.05 7.10 -11.44
N LEU A 52 4.69 8.33 -11.13
CA LEU A 52 3.48 8.96 -11.66
C LEU A 52 3.65 9.51 -13.08
N GLN A 53 4.88 9.80 -13.52
CA GLN A 53 5.17 10.16 -14.90
C GLN A 53 5.23 8.93 -15.82
N GLN A 54 5.69 7.80 -15.31
CA GLN A 54 5.83 6.54 -16.04
C GLN A 54 5.21 5.39 -15.23
N PRO A 55 3.86 5.37 -15.09
CA PRO A 55 3.21 4.42 -14.19
C PRO A 55 3.35 2.95 -14.63
N GLY A 56 3.52 2.68 -15.92
CA GLY A 56 3.51 1.31 -16.45
C GLY A 56 2.20 0.62 -16.10
N THR A 57 2.26 -0.51 -15.36
CA THR A 57 1.09 -1.25 -14.86
C THR A 57 0.61 -0.78 -13.48
N ALA A 58 1.33 0.14 -12.85
CA ALA A 58 1.02 0.61 -11.49
C ALA A 58 -0.29 1.41 -11.44
N GLN A 59 -1.11 1.11 -10.45
CA GLN A 59 -2.35 1.82 -10.13
C GLN A 59 -2.17 2.51 -8.78
N VAL A 60 -2.23 3.82 -8.77
CA VAL A 60 -2.08 4.63 -7.56
C VAL A 60 -3.40 5.30 -7.23
N LEU A 61 -4.00 4.90 -6.13
CA LEU A 61 -5.30 5.37 -5.65
C LEU A 61 -5.10 6.28 -4.44
N LEU A 62 -5.83 7.37 -4.44
CA LEU A 62 -5.82 8.38 -3.38
C LEU A 62 -7.16 8.44 -2.67
N ALA A 63 -7.12 8.65 -1.37
CA ALA A 63 -8.28 9.03 -0.57
C ALA A 63 -8.10 10.46 -0.07
N GLU A 64 -9.12 11.29 -0.30
CA GLU A 64 -9.13 12.70 0.09
C GLU A 64 -10.32 13.01 0.99
N SER A 65 -10.12 13.96 1.91
CA SER A 65 -11.18 14.56 2.71
C SER A 65 -10.94 16.06 2.84
N ALA A 66 -11.95 16.86 2.56
CA ALA A 66 -11.87 18.33 2.59
C ALA A 66 -10.66 18.88 1.77
N GLY A 67 -10.37 18.28 0.62
CA GLY A 67 -9.25 18.67 -0.25
C GLY A 67 -7.85 18.25 0.23
N GLN A 68 -7.77 17.47 1.32
CA GLN A 68 -6.50 16.97 1.84
C GLN A 68 -6.33 15.48 1.52
N LEU A 69 -5.12 15.08 1.14
CA LEU A 69 -4.75 13.67 1.01
C LEU A 69 -4.68 13.02 2.39
N ILE A 70 -5.49 11.99 2.60
CA ILE A 70 -5.58 11.26 3.88
C ILE A 70 -5.17 9.79 3.78
N GLY A 71 -4.98 9.26 2.58
CA GLY A 71 -4.50 7.90 2.37
C GLY A 71 -4.19 7.63 0.92
N PHE A 72 -3.39 6.59 0.66
CA PHE A 72 -3.11 6.12 -0.69
C PHE A 72 -2.88 4.62 -0.72
N CYS A 73 -3.07 4.03 -1.90
CA CYS A 73 -2.76 2.64 -2.20
C CYS A 73 -2.00 2.56 -3.52
N LEU A 74 -0.90 1.83 -3.55
CA LEU A 74 -0.17 1.47 -4.76
C LEU A 74 -0.33 -0.02 -5.02
N ALA A 75 -0.97 -0.38 -6.13
CA ALA A 75 -1.09 -1.73 -6.65
C ALA A 75 -0.35 -1.85 -7.98
N ASP A 76 0.30 -2.98 -8.22
CA ASP A 76 1.10 -3.20 -9.43
C ASP A 76 1.26 -4.69 -9.73
N ALA A 77 1.94 -5.02 -10.81
CA ALA A 77 2.47 -6.35 -11.06
C ALA A 77 3.40 -6.81 -9.91
N PRO A 78 3.52 -8.12 -9.65
CA PRO A 78 4.36 -8.63 -8.57
C PRO A 78 5.84 -8.25 -8.79
N SER A 79 6.49 -7.82 -7.73
CA SER A 79 7.91 -7.42 -7.75
C SER A 79 8.86 -8.51 -7.25
N HIS A 80 8.33 -9.57 -6.65
CA HIS A 80 9.09 -10.67 -6.10
C HIS A 80 8.51 -12.02 -6.52
N PRO A 81 9.37 -13.04 -6.75
CA PRO A 81 8.92 -14.40 -7.06
C PRO A 81 7.97 -15.00 -6.02
N GLN A 82 8.10 -14.61 -4.76
CA GLN A 82 7.25 -15.08 -3.67
C GLN A 82 5.78 -14.66 -3.83
N PHE A 83 5.51 -13.61 -4.57
CA PHE A 83 4.14 -13.18 -4.87
C PHE A 83 3.52 -13.94 -6.05
N GLY A 84 4.30 -14.74 -6.78
CA GLY A 84 3.80 -15.53 -7.90
C GLY A 84 3.12 -14.67 -8.97
N GLU A 85 1.92 -15.07 -9.37
CA GLU A 85 1.10 -14.38 -10.38
C GLU A 85 0.08 -13.40 -9.78
N HIS A 86 0.10 -13.20 -8.45
CA HIS A 86 -0.82 -12.27 -7.78
C HIS A 86 -0.43 -10.82 -8.09
N ALA A 87 -1.40 -9.95 -8.30
CA ALA A 87 -1.12 -8.51 -8.24
C ALA A 87 -0.60 -8.16 -6.84
N GLU A 88 0.32 -7.23 -6.75
CA GLU A 88 0.93 -6.83 -5.49
C GLU A 88 0.38 -5.49 -4.99
N ILE A 89 -0.07 -5.45 -3.75
CA ILE A 89 -0.23 -4.18 -3.04
C ILE A 89 1.11 -3.80 -2.42
N LYS A 90 1.79 -2.84 -3.04
CA LYS A 90 3.13 -2.39 -2.62
C LYS A 90 3.10 -1.40 -1.46
N SER A 91 2.01 -0.64 -1.36
CA SER A 91 1.82 0.35 -0.30
C SER A 91 0.34 0.57 -0.04
N LEU A 92 -0.04 0.62 1.22
CA LEU A 92 -1.35 1.05 1.67
C LEU A 92 -1.18 1.81 2.98
N PHE A 93 -1.32 3.11 2.94
CA PHE A 93 -1.18 3.96 4.10
C PHE A 93 -2.37 4.91 4.25
N VAL A 94 -2.77 5.11 5.50
CA VAL A 94 -3.80 6.07 5.91
C VAL A 94 -3.22 6.94 7.01
N ARG A 95 -3.43 8.25 6.91
CA ARG A 95 -3.03 9.22 7.94
C ARG A 95 -3.58 8.80 9.29
N ASP A 96 -2.77 8.85 10.35
CA ASP A 96 -3.12 8.36 11.70
C ASP A 96 -4.44 8.96 12.22
N THR A 97 -4.64 10.25 12.01
CA THR A 97 -5.87 10.96 12.42
C THR A 97 -7.13 10.50 11.67
N HIS A 98 -6.99 9.72 10.61
CA HIS A 98 -8.08 9.22 9.76
C HIS A 98 -8.17 7.70 9.73
N GLN A 99 -7.36 7.00 10.53
CA GLN A 99 -7.46 5.54 10.66
C GLN A 99 -8.78 5.12 11.33
N ARG A 100 -9.14 3.83 11.19
CA ARG A 100 -10.34 3.21 11.75
C ARG A 100 -11.68 3.81 11.27
N GLN A 101 -11.66 4.52 10.15
CA GLN A 101 -12.82 5.11 9.47
C GLN A 101 -13.17 4.39 8.15
N GLY A 102 -12.65 3.18 7.95
CA GLY A 102 -12.91 2.38 6.75
C GLY A 102 -12.13 2.80 5.50
N ILE A 103 -11.25 3.81 5.58
CA ILE A 103 -10.51 4.35 4.42
C ILE A 103 -9.60 3.30 3.79
N GLY A 104 -8.86 2.55 4.60
CA GLY A 104 -7.99 1.47 4.12
C GLY A 104 -8.77 0.39 3.36
N ARG A 105 -9.97 0.02 3.86
CA ARG A 105 -10.87 -0.93 3.18
C ARG A 105 -11.35 -0.39 1.84
N LYS A 106 -11.72 0.88 1.76
CA LYS A 106 -12.15 1.53 0.51
C LYS A 106 -11.01 1.59 -0.51
N LEU A 107 -9.81 1.97 -0.08
CA LEU A 107 -8.61 2.00 -0.93
C LEU A 107 -8.26 0.61 -1.46
N LEU A 108 -8.27 -0.43 -0.61
CA LEU A 108 -7.99 -1.79 -1.03
C LEU A 108 -9.07 -2.31 -1.99
N GLY A 109 -10.33 -1.98 -1.75
CA GLY A 109 -11.43 -2.32 -2.65
C GLY A 109 -11.31 -1.66 -4.01
N ALA A 110 -10.93 -0.38 -4.06
CA ALA A 110 -10.66 0.33 -5.30
C ALA A 110 -9.45 -0.25 -6.04
N ALA A 111 -8.37 -0.58 -5.33
CA ALA A 111 -7.22 -1.26 -5.92
C ALA A 111 -7.60 -2.62 -6.51
N ALA A 112 -8.42 -3.41 -5.81
CA ALA A 112 -8.92 -4.69 -6.32
C ALA A 112 -9.72 -4.52 -7.60
N ARG A 113 -10.56 -3.47 -7.72
CA ARG A 113 -11.29 -3.16 -8.97
C ARG A 113 -10.34 -2.88 -10.14
N GLU A 114 -9.30 -2.07 -9.92
CA GLU A 114 -8.33 -1.77 -10.96
C GLU A 114 -7.52 -3.01 -11.36
N MET A 115 -7.13 -3.85 -10.39
CA MET A 115 -6.41 -5.09 -10.69
C MET A 115 -7.28 -6.10 -11.44
N LEU A 116 -8.58 -6.21 -11.14
CA LEU A 116 -9.51 -7.01 -11.94
C LEU A 116 -9.60 -6.49 -13.39
N ARG A 117 -9.65 -5.17 -13.59
CA ARG A 117 -9.65 -4.56 -14.93
C ARG A 117 -8.35 -4.85 -15.70
N ALA A 118 -7.23 -4.93 -14.98
CA ALA A 118 -5.94 -5.31 -15.53
C ALA A 118 -5.78 -6.82 -15.78
N GLY A 119 -6.80 -7.63 -15.45
CA GLY A 119 -6.82 -9.07 -15.70
C GLY A 119 -6.37 -9.96 -14.54
N TYR A 120 -5.97 -9.38 -13.41
CA TYR A 120 -5.64 -10.15 -12.21
C TYR A 120 -6.91 -10.66 -11.52
N ARG A 121 -6.82 -11.85 -10.92
CA ARG A 121 -7.92 -12.44 -10.14
C ARG A 121 -7.61 -12.50 -8.65
N SER A 122 -6.36 -12.29 -8.30
CA SER A 122 -5.83 -12.43 -6.95
C SER A 122 -4.86 -11.30 -6.61
N ILE A 123 -4.74 -11.01 -5.31
CA ILE A 123 -3.82 -10.01 -4.76
C ILE A 123 -2.97 -10.66 -3.68
N ALA A 124 -1.72 -10.25 -3.60
CA ALA A 124 -0.81 -10.53 -2.49
C ALA A 124 -0.19 -9.24 -1.95
N LEU A 125 0.23 -9.28 -0.70
CA LEU A 125 1.04 -8.22 -0.08
C LEU A 125 1.89 -8.78 1.05
N GLY A 126 2.99 -8.07 1.37
CA GLY A 126 3.83 -8.35 2.52
C GLY A 126 3.48 -7.46 3.69
N VAL A 127 3.40 -8.05 4.88
CA VAL A 127 3.23 -7.32 6.14
C VAL A 127 4.45 -7.57 7.00
N VAL A 128 5.08 -6.52 7.47
CA VAL A 128 6.23 -6.62 8.40
C VAL A 128 5.82 -7.40 9.65
N GLU A 129 6.63 -8.39 10.02
CA GLU A 129 6.43 -9.15 11.27
C GLU A 129 6.39 -8.21 12.47
N GLY A 130 5.41 -8.39 13.35
CA GLY A 130 5.15 -7.50 14.49
C GLY A 130 4.19 -6.35 14.19
N ASN A 131 3.81 -6.11 12.92
CA ASN A 131 2.75 -5.17 12.60
C ASN A 131 1.36 -5.83 12.75
N ASP A 132 1.02 -6.16 14.00
CA ASP A 132 -0.20 -6.90 14.34
C ASP A 132 -1.47 -6.15 13.93
N SER A 133 -1.44 -4.83 13.92
CA SER A 133 -2.58 -4.01 13.49
C SER A 133 -2.90 -4.23 12.02
N ALA A 134 -1.87 -4.24 11.16
CA ALA A 134 -2.04 -4.52 9.73
C ALA A 134 -2.45 -5.97 9.50
N MET A 135 -1.85 -6.93 10.21
CA MET A 135 -2.21 -8.34 10.11
C MET A 135 -3.70 -8.57 10.42
N ARG A 136 -4.20 -8.02 11.53
CA ARG A 136 -5.63 -8.08 11.88
C ARG A 136 -6.52 -7.41 10.84
N PHE A 137 -6.10 -6.28 10.30
CA PHE A 137 -6.83 -5.56 9.26
C PHE A 137 -6.98 -6.41 8.00
N TYR A 138 -5.89 -7.01 7.49
CA TYR A 138 -5.94 -7.83 6.29
C TYR A 138 -6.69 -9.14 6.49
N GLN A 139 -6.55 -9.79 7.64
CA GLN A 139 -7.33 -10.98 8.00
C GLN A 139 -8.84 -10.68 8.06
N ALA A 140 -9.23 -9.55 8.65
CA ALA A 140 -10.62 -9.12 8.71
C ALA A 140 -11.24 -8.86 7.32
N LEU A 141 -10.40 -8.61 6.30
CA LEU A 141 -10.81 -8.45 4.91
C LEU A 141 -10.69 -9.73 4.08
N GLY A 142 -10.44 -10.87 4.73
CA GLY A 142 -10.37 -12.19 4.09
C GLY A 142 -9.01 -12.56 3.54
N GLY A 143 -7.95 -11.80 3.85
CA GLY A 143 -6.58 -12.18 3.52
C GLY A 143 -6.09 -13.33 4.39
N ALA A 144 -5.43 -14.31 3.79
CA ALA A 144 -4.86 -15.45 4.49
C ALA A 144 -3.33 -15.43 4.40
N PRO A 145 -2.63 -15.77 5.50
CA PRO A 145 -1.17 -15.91 5.46
C PRO A 145 -0.78 -17.07 4.52
N ALA A 146 0.19 -16.83 3.65
CA ALA A 146 0.59 -17.76 2.60
C ALA A 146 2.11 -17.99 2.51
N GLY A 147 2.85 -17.50 3.47
CA GLY A 147 4.31 -17.67 3.53
C GLY A 147 5.00 -16.43 4.09
N ASN A 148 6.32 -16.48 4.06
CA ASN A 148 7.17 -15.40 4.57
C ASN A 148 8.24 -15.07 3.53
N TYR A 149 8.74 -13.85 3.57
CA TYR A 149 9.91 -13.44 2.80
C TYR A 149 10.67 -12.32 3.51
N THR A 150 11.93 -12.16 3.14
CA THR A 150 12.74 -11.03 3.56
C THR A 150 12.77 -9.99 2.44
N ASP A 151 12.40 -8.75 2.75
CA ASP A 151 12.51 -7.65 1.81
C ASP A 151 14.00 -7.46 1.43
N PRO A 152 14.36 -7.38 0.13
CA PRO A 152 15.75 -7.22 -0.27
C PRO A 152 16.36 -5.85 0.10
N GLY A 153 15.57 -4.91 0.53
CA GLY A 153 16.02 -3.53 0.77
C GLY A 153 15.91 -2.65 -0.50
N PRO A 154 16.62 -1.54 -0.57
CA PRO A 154 17.77 -1.15 0.25
C PRO A 154 17.46 -0.46 1.58
N LEU A 155 16.22 0.06 1.78
CA LEU A 155 15.89 0.85 2.96
C LEU A 155 15.98 0.00 4.24
N TRP A 156 15.37 -1.18 4.21
CA TRP A 156 15.27 -2.07 5.34
C TRP A 156 14.99 -3.51 4.87
N ARG A 157 15.78 -4.45 5.36
CA ARG A 157 15.60 -5.88 5.11
C ARG A 157 14.67 -6.47 6.16
N SER A 158 13.41 -6.11 6.10
CA SER A 158 12.40 -6.61 7.04
C SER A 158 11.98 -8.05 6.75
N SER A 159 11.66 -8.79 7.81
CA SER A 159 10.93 -10.05 7.71
C SER A 159 9.44 -9.74 7.54
N ASN A 160 8.79 -10.40 6.59
CA ASN A 160 7.41 -10.16 6.23
C ASN A 160 6.61 -11.45 6.16
N VAL A 161 5.34 -11.37 6.55
CA VAL A 161 4.33 -12.39 6.27
C VAL A 161 3.58 -12.00 5.00
N ILE A 162 3.45 -12.93 4.06
CA ILE A 162 2.66 -12.73 2.84
C ILE A 162 1.21 -13.03 3.15
N TYR A 163 0.33 -12.09 2.80
CA TYR A 163 -1.12 -12.28 2.81
C TYR A 163 -1.62 -12.36 1.37
N VAL A 164 -2.54 -13.31 1.10
CA VAL A 164 -3.10 -13.56 -0.23
C VAL A 164 -4.62 -13.55 -0.18
N TRP A 165 -5.21 -12.93 -1.19
CA TRP A 165 -6.62 -13.07 -1.57
C TRP A 165 -6.66 -13.80 -2.92
N PRO A 166 -6.99 -15.09 -2.95
CA PRO A 166 -7.02 -15.87 -4.19
C PRO A 166 -8.16 -15.46 -5.13
N ASP A 167 -9.17 -14.80 -4.59
CA ASP A 167 -10.27 -14.21 -5.35
C ASP A 167 -10.61 -12.83 -4.77
N ILE A 168 -10.40 -11.79 -5.57
CA ILE A 168 -10.54 -10.38 -5.14
C ILE A 168 -11.89 -9.76 -5.50
N ARG A 169 -12.83 -10.53 -6.04
CA ARG A 169 -14.17 -10.00 -6.42
C ARG A 169 -14.92 -9.43 -5.21
N HIS A 170 -14.80 -10.08 -4.05
CA HIS A 170 -15.44 -9.59 -2.83
C HIS A 170 -14.82 -8.27 -2.32
N LEU A 171 -13.50 -8.08 -2.48
CA LEU A 171 -12.84 -6.80 -2.17
C LEU A 171 -13.32 -5.71 -3.14
N ALA A 172 -13.37 -6.03 -4.42
CA ALA A 172 -13.82 -5.10 -5.46
C ALA A 172 -15.29 -4.66 -5.29
N ALA A 173 -16.11 -5.46 -4.61
CA ALA A 173 -17.51 -5.14 -4.31
C ALA A 173 -17.66 -4.10 -3.17
N VAL A 174 -16.59 -3.72 -2.49
CA VAL A 174 -16.61 -2.68 -1.44
C VAL A 174 -17.03 -1.35 -2.07
N LYS A 175 -18.13 -0.77 -1.57
CA LYS A 175 -18.62 0.54 -2.02
C LYS A 175 -17.70 1.67 -1.53
N GLU A 176 -17.58 2.67 -2.35
CA GLU A 176 -16.85 3.92 -2.05
C GLU A 176 -17.52 4.76 -0.97
#